data_e166366e2cd826b883380bbb058567df
#
_entry.id   e166366e2cd826b883380bbb058567df
#
_cell.length_a   1.000
_cell.length_b   1.000
_cell.length_c   1.000
_cell.angle_alpha   90.00
_cell.angle_beta   90.00
_cell.angle_gamma   90.00
#
_symmetry.space_group_name_H-M   'P 1'
#
loop_
_entity.id
_entity.type
_entity.pdbx_description
1 polymer ?
#
loop_
_entity_poly.entity_id
_entity_poly.type
_entity_poly.pdbx_seq_one_letter_code
_entity_poly.pdbx_strand_id
1 'polypeptide(L)'
;MTRVGRHVLRLGAACLLLVGGLASSIFAGSSLGFGSTASTATSTATTATAATTTTSAAAAVLAISGHGWGHGLGLSQWGADGYARHGWAYDRILAHFYTGTTLGQAKISTVRVLVASAAKTTLASAVPWTVTDAAGQKAVLDPGKLVLERSPAIAAQPSLAPPFTFASTQPIQVDGRAYRGRLTVSGAGKVVQVVDRLGLEAYLRGVVPSEMPSNWPTEALKAQAVAARSYTLANLTKGRAFDLYGDTRDQAYGGVAAESASANAAIDATKGQVVLYQGKVADALYFSTSGGRTASALESIGSPVPYLVPVADPYDTLSPYHDWGPVLFDAAKVAKELKLSAPLAGLEVVNGPSGRVKTVTALSNDDTQVTFTGNQLRTALGLRSTWFAPVFLQLLPAAKTMTVGGAVTLTGSARGVDRVSLEAKQAGQTEWSPAGELTVEPDGRFSTVVKPSLATQYRLAWGTVRAGLAKIAVAPRVEAVPGPSGVQGTVHPLVAAAAVQLQQQAGTAWTTLASTATDAAGAWSFAGALVPGTYRVRCAPGHGLAPGFSTSFLVQ
;
A
#
# COMPACT_ATOMS: atom_id res chain seq x y z
N MET A 1 33.10 17.00 -22.20
CA MET A 1 32.04 16.13 -21.69
C MET A 1 31.41 16.80 -20.48
N THR A 2 30.30 17.40 -20.70
CA THR A 2 29.61 18.44 -19.93
C THR A 2 28.90 17.85 -18.67
N ARG A 3 28.99 18.61 -17.60
CA ARG A 3 28.39 18.39 -16.27
C ARG A 3 26.83 18.49 -16.26
N VAL A 4 26.15 17.65 -16.99
CA VAL A 4 24.67 17.59 -16.91
C VAL A 4 24.31 16.14 -16.64
N GLY A 5 23.84 15.82 -15.44
CA GLY A 5 23.33 14.48 -15.12
C GLY A 5 23.47 13.97 -13.69
N ARG A 6 23.88 14.79 -12.70
CA ARG A 6 24.02 14.34 -11.30
C ARG A 6 22.86 14.71 -10.36
N HIS A 7 21.74 15.15 -10.88
CA HIS A 7 20.60 15.59 -10.04
C HIS A 7 19.36 14.68 -10.11
N VAL A 8 19.46 13.52 -10.76
CA VAL A 8 18.31 12.62 -10.88
C VAL A 8 18.60 11.35 -10.08
N LEU A 9 17.78 11.14 -9.10
CA LEU A 9 17.60 9.93 -8.27
C LEU A 9 18.70 9.57 -7.26
N ARG A 10 18.66 10.17 -6.10
CA ARG A 10 18.94 9.46 -4.86
C ARG A 10 17.68 8.64 -4.52
N LEU A 11 17.59 7.44 -5.07
CA LEU A 11 16.65 6.43 -4.62
C LEU A 11 17.16 5.91 -3.28
N GLY A 12 16.48 6.28 -2.19
CA GLY A 12 16.82 5.75 -0.88
C GLY A 12 16.87 4.23 -0.91
N ALA A 13 17.98 3.66 -0.47
CA ALA A 13 18.23 2.23 -0.48
C ALA A 13 17.57 1.48 0.68
N ALA A 14 16.85 2.16 1.56
CA ALA A 14 16.34 1.58 2.78
C ALA A 14 14.91 1.06 2.66
N CYS A 15 14.74 -0.21 2.86
CA CYS A 15 13.47 -0.83 3.19
C CYS A 15 13.35 -0.98 4.71
N LEU A 16 12.55 -0.12 5.33
CA LEU A 16 12.20 -0.30 6.73
C LEU A 16 11.41 -1.61 6.89
N LEU A 17 12.01 -2.63 7.46
CA LEU A 17 11.29 -3.79 7.99
C LEU A 17 10.51 -3.32 9.22
N LEU A 18 9.26 -2.86 9.00
CA LEU A 18 8.28 -2.72 10.08
C LEU A 18 7.90 -4.12 10.57
N VAL A 19 8.62 -4.61 11.56
CA VAL A 19 8.13 -5.66 12.45
C VAL A 19 6.95 -5.06 13.19
N GLY A 20 5.74 -5.50 12.83
CA GLY A 20 4.50 -5.07 13.49
C GLY A 20 4.50 -5.51 14.95
N GLY A 21 4.89 -4.61 15.84
CA GLY A 21 4.60 -4.72 17.26
C GLY A 21 3.14 -4.34 17.50
N LEU A 22 2.32 -5.33 17.81
CA LEU A 22 0.99 -5.14 18.40
C LEU A 22 1.16 -4.41 19.73
N ALA A 23 0.76 -3.15 19.78
CA ALA A 23 0.59 -2.41 21.03
C ALA A 23 -0.68 -2.93 21.73
N SER A 24 -0.50 -3.80 22.71
CA SER A 24 -1.54 -4.16 23.68
C SER A 24 -1.73 -3.03 24.66
N SER A 25 -2.92 -2.45 24.67
CA SER A 25 -3.38 -1.52 25.71
C SER A 25 -3.54 -2.27 27.04
N ILE A 26 -2.84 -1.77 28.05
CA ILE A 26 -2.90 -2.24 29.43
C ILE A 26 -4.21 -1.76 30.05
N PHE A 27 -5.04 -2.68 30.54
CA PHE A 27 -5.96 -2.45 31.64
C PHE A 27 -5.55 -3.34 32.81
N ALA A 28 -5.29 -2.70 33.92
CA ALA A 28 -4.96 -3.32 35.20
C ALA A 28 -6.19 -3.92 35.89
N GLY A 29 -6.00 -5.07 36.53
CA GLY A 29 -7.03 -5.61 37.47
C GLY A 29 -6.75 -7.01 37.97
N SER A 30 -6.03 -7.09 39.09
CA SER A 30 -6.18 -8.04 40.23
C SER A 30 -6.05 -9.56 40.04
N SER A 31 -5.07 -10.05 40.73
CA SER A 31 -4.70 -11.39 41.17
C SER A 31 -5.82 -12.34 41.61
N LEU A 32 -5.68 -13.62 41.35
CA LEU A 32 -5.70 -14.72 42.31
C LEU A 32 -5.24 -16.04 41.61
N GLY A 33 -4.49 -16.82 42.35
CA GLY A 33 -3.64 -17.89 41.93
C GLY A 33 -4.27 -19.32 41.87
N PHE A 34 -3.35 -20.28 41.73
CA PHE A 34 -3.38 -21.74 41.91
C PHE A 34 -3.60 -22.63 40.66
N GLY A 35 -2.61 -23.46 40.48
CA GLY A 35 -2.80 -24.90 40.17
C GLY A 35 -2.17 -25.42 38.88
N SER A 36 -0.98 -25.98 39.03
CA SER A 36 -0.27 -26.86 38.09
C SER A 36 -1.09 -28.12 37.73
N THR A 37 -1.12 -28.47 36.44
CA THR A 37 -0.90 -29.86 36.00
C THR A 37 -0.56 -29.88 34.52
N ALA A 38 0.56 -30.53 34.18
CA ALA A 38 1.02 -30.78 32.82
C ALA A 38 0.16 -31.88 32.17
N SER A 39 -0.23 -31.68 30.91
CA SER A 39 -0.64 -32.77 30.03
C SER A 39 -0.18 -32.43 28.61
N THR A 40 0.80 -33.20 28.15
CA THR A 40 1.28 -33.21 26.77
C THR A 40 0.22 -33.81 25.84
N ALA A 41 -0.35 -32.98 24.97
CA ALA A 41 -1.11 -33.47 23.81
C ALA A 41 -0.51 -32.78 22.56
N THR A 42 0.19 -33.58 21.77
CA THR A 42 0.69 -33.19 20.45
C THR A 42 -0.50 -33.08 19.50
N SER A 43 -0.94 -31.87 19.22
CA SER A 43 -1.95 -31.58 18.20
C SER A 43 -1.24 -30.98 16.99
N THR A 44 -1.13 -31.77 15.93
CA THR A 44 -0.81 -31.29 14.59
C THR A 44 -2.00 -30.45 14.06
N ALA A 45 -2.01 -29.18 14.35
CA ALA A 45 -2.95 -28.24 13.75
C ALA A 45 -2.45 -27.85 12.37
N THR A 46 -3.04 -28.46 11.34
CA THR A 46 -2.98 -27.94 9.97
C THR A 46 -3.76 -26.63 9.94
N THR A 47 -3.05 -25.51 10.06
CA THR A 47 -3.64 -24.18 9.89
C THR A 47 -3.96 -23.98 8.41
N ALA A 48 -5.18 -24.32 8.01
CA ALA A 48 -5.74 -23.78 6.77
C ALA A 48 -5.89 -22.27 6.96
N THR A 49 -5.01 -21.51 6.33
CA THR A 49 -5.12 -20.06 6.26
C THR A 49 -6.39 -19.72 5.46
N ALA A 50 -7.46 -19.38 6.16
CA ALA A 50 -8.67 -18.89 5.52
C ALA A 50 -8.33 -17.61 4.74
N ALA A 51 -8.49 -17.65 3.42
CA ALA A 51 -8.27 -16.49 2.57
C ALA A 51 -9.25 -15.38 2.98
N THR A 52 -8.73 -14.30 3.53
CA THR A 52 -9.54 -13.16 3.97
C THR A 52 -10.15 -12.47 2.76
N THR A 53 -11.46 -12.51 2.62
CA THR A 53 -12.19 -11.82 1.55
C THR A 53 -12.14 -10.31 1.78
N THR A 54 -11.51 -9.58 0.88
CA THR A 54 -11.41 -8.12 0.97
C THR A 54 -12.56 -7.49 0.18
N THR A 55 -13.48 -6.80 0.86
CA THR A 55 -14.66 -6.16 0.25
C THR A 55 -14.49 -4.65 0.26
N SER A 56 -14.74 -4.00 -0.88
CA SER A 56 -14.86 -2.55 -0.99
C SER A 56 -16.32 -2.15 -1.25
N ALA A 57 -16.81 -1.13 -0.55
CA ALA A 57 -18.11 -0.53 -0.81
C ALA A 57 -18.09 0.45 -2.00
N ALA A 58 -16.93 0.72 -2.59
CA ALA A 58 -16.76 1.62 -3.72
C ALA A 58 -17.42 1.05 -4.99
N ALA A 59 -18.04 1.94 -5.78
CA ALA A 59 -18.69 1.58 -7.05
C ALA A 59 -17.67 1.05 -8.09
N ALA A 60 -16.43 1.54 -8.02
CA ALA A 60 -15.30 1.10 -8.84
C ALA A 60 -14.08 0.90 -7.97
N VAL A 61 -13.36 -0.19 -8.18
CA VAL A 61 -12.20 -0.62 -7.40
C VAL A 61 -11.02 -0.90 -8.33
N LEU A 62 -9.87 -0.37 -7.98
CA LEU A 62 -8.59 -0.77 -8.55
C LEU A 62 -7.89 -1.72 -7.57
N ALA A 63 -7.69 -2.96 -7.96
CA ALA A 63 -6.93 -3.96 -7.24
C ALA A 63 -5.54 -4.09 -7.86
N ILE A 64 -4.48 -4.01 -7.06
CA ILE A 64 -3.11 -4.13 -7.55
C ILE A 64 -2.40 -5.23 -6.79
N SER A 65 -1.91 -6.22 -7.52
CA SER A 65 -1.01 -7.26 -7.03
C SER A 65 0.38 -7.08 -7.64
N GLY A 66 1.41 -7.60 -7.02
CA GLY A 66 2.75 -7.47 -7.56
C GLY A 66 3.78 -8.33 -6.85
N HIS A 67 5.05 -8.10 -7.22
CA HIS A 67 6.20 -8.86 -6.75
C HIS A 67 7.29 -7.94 -6.21
N GLY A 68 7.98 -8.38 -5.17
CA GLY A 68 9.15 -7.71 -4.62
C GLY A 68 8.86 -6.41 -3.85
N TRP A 69 9.91 -5.90 -3.21
CA TRP A 69 9.89 -4.61 -2.50
C TRP A 69 11.19 -3.85 -2.71
N GLY A 70 11.09 -2.64 -3.26
CA GLY A 70 12.20 -1.74 -3.53
C GLY A 70 12.37 -1.40 -5.00
N HIS A 71 13.52 -0.80 -5.34
CA HIS A 71 13.81 -0.29 -6.69
C HIS A 71 14.29 -1.38 -7.68
N GLY A 72 14.65 -2.57 -7.19
CA GLY A 72 15.02 -3.71 -8.01
C GLY A 72 16.48 -3.76 -8.48
N LEU A 73 17.35 -2.82 -8.08
CA LEU A 73 18.72 -2.73 -8.58
C LEU A 73 19.75 -3.32 -7.62
N GLY A 74 20.64 -4.18 -8.12
CA GLY A 74 21.74 -4.75 -7.38
C GLY A 74 21.32 -5.82 -6.38
N LEU A 75 21.88 -5.82 -5.17
CA LEU A 75 21.69 -6.87 -4.16
C LEU A 75 20.25 -6.89 -3.63
N SER A 76 19.54 -8.01 -3.85
CA SER A 76 18.33 -8.34 -3.12
C SER A 76 18.68 -8.87 -1.74
N GLN A 77 18.20 -8.23 -0.67
CA GLN A 77 18.54 -8.62 0.70
C GLN A 77 17.97 -10.01 1.04
N TRP A 78 16.67 -10.26 0.72
CA TRP A 78 16.06 -11.58 0.87
C TRP A 78 16.67 -12.63 -0.07
N GLY A 79 17.11 -12.22 -1.27
CA GLY A 79 17.88 -13.07 -2.15
C GLY A 79 19.22 -13.47 -1.53
N ALA A 80 19.94 -12.52 -0.92
CA ALA A 80 21.19 -12.80 -0.22
C ALA A 80 21.00 -13.78 0.96
N ASP A 81 19.91 -13.62 1.75
CA ASP A 81 19.53 -14.59 2.79
C ASP A 81 19.30 -15.97 2.17
N GLY A 82 18.51 -16.05 1.10
CA GLY A 82 18.20 -17.30 0.42
C GLY A 82 19.43 -17.99 -0.17
N TYR A 83 20.29 -17.27 -0.89
CA TYR A 83 21.54 -17.81 -1.42
C TYR A 83 22.49 -18.30 -0.31
N ALA A 84 22.61 -17.55 0.79
CA ALA A 84 23.45 -17.94 1.93
C ALA A 84 22.94 -19.22 2.61
N ARG A 85 21.61 -19.39 2.74
CA ARG A 85 20.99 -20.65 3.23
C ARG A 85 21.23 -21.82 2.31
N HIS A 86 21.46 -21.57 1.01
CA HIS A 86 21.86 -22.59 0.02
C HIS A 86 23.39 -22.75 -0.10
N GLY A 87 24.14 -22.29 0.90
CA GLY A 87 25.59 -22.52 1.01
C GLY A 87 26.46 -21.63 0.14
N TRP A 88 25.93 -20.51 -0.39
CA TRP A 88 26.76 -19.55 -1.12
C TRP A 88 27.55 -18.65 -0.15
N ALA A 89 28.83 -18.47 -0.42
CA ALA A 89 29.66 -17.48 0.26
C ALA A 89 29.33 -16.06 -0.25
N TYR A 90 29.60 -15.05 0.58
CA TYR A 90 29.24 -13.65 0.31
C TYR A 90 29.85 -13.10 -0.99
N ASP A 91 31.06 -13.51 -1.35
CA ASP A 91 31.75 -13.12 -2.57
C ASP A 91 31.00 -13.61 -3.82
N ARG A 92 30.54 -14.85 -3.79
CA ARG A 92 29.70 -15.42 -4.86
C ARG A 92 28.33 -14.73 -4.92
N ILE A 93 27.72 -14.40 -3.79
CA ILE A 93 26.46 -13.64 -3.73
C ILE A 93 26.65 -12.28 -4.37
N LEU A 94 27.69 -11.55 -4.03
CA LEU A 94 27.99 -10.24 -4.60
C LEU A 94 28.26 -10.30 -6.10
N ALA A 95 29.07 -11.27 -6.56
CA ALA A 95 29.35 -11.46 -7.99
C ALA A 95 28.10 -11.79 -8.81
N HIS A 96 27.10 -12.45 -8.21
CA HIS A 96 25.82 -12.74 -8.84
C HIS A 96 25.01 -11.46 -9.04
N PHE A 97 24.86 -10.64 -8.00
CA PHE A 97 24.02 -9.44 -8.06
C PHE A 97 24.70 -8.24 -8.73
N TYR A 98 26.03 -8.22 -8.78
CA TYR A 98 26.83 -7.18 -9.44
C TYR A 98 27.71 -7.82 -10.54
N THR A 99 27.10 -8.07 -11.68
CA THR A 99 27.68 -8.84 -12.77
C THR A 99 28.98 -8.19 -13.31
N GLY A 100 30.04 -8.98 -13.49
CA GLY A 100 31.30 -8.50 -14.03
C GLY A 100 32.12 -7.61 -13.09
N THR A 101 31.81 -7.64 -11.79
CA THR A 101 32.58 -6.97 -10.75
C THR A 101 33.56 -7.93 -10.07
N THR A 102 34.49 -7.38 -9.32
CA THR A 102 35.44 -8.11 -8.47
C THR A 102 35.43 -7.53 -7.07
N LEU A 103 35.87 -8.31 -6.08
CA LEU A 103 36.15 -7.79 -4.75
C LEU A 103 37.57 -7.20 -4.71
N GLY A 104 37.69 -6.08 -4.00
CA GLY A 104 38.99 -5.46 -3.75
C GLY A 104 39.02 -4.74 -2.41
N GLN A 105 40.11 -4.04 -2.13
CA GLN A 105 40.33 -3.30 -0.90
C GLN A 105 40.27 -1.79 -1.18
N ALA A 106 39.54 -1.06 -0.34
CA ALA A 106 39.53 0.41 -0.34
C ALA A 106 40.16 0.94 0.95
N LYS A 107 40.74 2.14 0.86
CA LYS A 107 41.23 2.84 2.07
C LYS A 107 40.02 3.11 2.99
N ILE A 108 40.18 2.78 4.28
CA ILE A 108 39.21 3.13 5.31
C ILE A 108 39.15 4.64 5.40
N SER A 109 37.92 5.19 5.26
CA SER A 109 37.64 6.63 5.25
C SER A 109 36.82 7.02 6.47
N THR A 110 36.75 8.31 6.74
CA THR A 110 35.73 8.89 7.60
C THR A 110 34.52 9.29 6.75
N VAL A 111 33.33 9.16 7.33
CA VAL A 111 32.06 9.59 6.74
C VAL A 111 31.42 10.68 7.59
N ARG A 112 30.63 11.55 6.94
CA ARG A 112 29.86 12.61 7.57
C ARG A 112 28.38 12.35 7.29
N VAL A 113 27.63 12.02 8.33
CA VAL A 113 26.22 11.58 8.23
C VAL A 113 25.33 12.62 8.88
N LEU A 114 24.37 13.18 8.13
CA LEU A 114 23.34 14.06 8.70
C LEU A 114 22.36 13.21 9.51
N VAL A 115 22.42 13.35 10.85
CA VAL A 115 21.61 12.56 11.78
C VAL A 115 20.42 13.33 12.36
N ALA A 116 20.44 14.66 12.30
CA ALA A 116 19.29 15.49 12.65
C ALA A 116 19.26 16.77 11.81
N SER A 117 18.05 17.23 11.46
CA SER A 117 17.78 18.52 10.81
C SER A 117 16.38 18.97 11.23
N ALA A 118 16.31 19.83 12.24
CA ALA A 118 15.06 20.26 12.88
C ALA A 118 15.17 21.71 13.36
N ALA A 119 14.04 22.33 13.74
CA ALA A 119 14.03 23.67 14.33
C ALA A 119 14.83 23.73 15.64
N LYS A 120 14.84 22.60 16.37
CA LYS A 120 15.61 22.42 17.60
C LYS A 120 16.02 20.97 17.75
N THR A 121 17.16 20.70 18.40
CA THR A 121 17.65 19.35 18.72
C THR A 121 18.25 19.32 20.11
N THR A 122 18.24 18.17 20.75
CA THR A 122 18.82 17.95 22.08
C THR A 122 20.02 17.03 21.97
N LEU A 123 21.19 17.51 22.37
CA LEU A 123 22.35 16.66 22.60
C LEU A 123 22.40 16.28 24.10
N ALA A 124 22.89 15.05 24.39
CA ALA A 124 23.12 14.63 25.77
C ALA A 124 24.35 13.73 25.88
N SER A 125 25.10 13.90 26.98
CA SER A 125 26.22 13.04 27.34
C SER A 125 26.11 12.61 28.80
N ALA A 126 26.40 11.35 29.08
CA ALA A 126 26.44 10.79 30.43
C ALA A 126 27.78 11.04 31.13
N VAL A 127 28.78 11.49 30.39
CA VAL A 127 30.13 11.76 30.89
C VAL A 127 30.57 13.17 30.46
N PRO A 128 31.62 13.75 31.04
CA PRO A 128 32.15 15.02 30.59
C PRO A 128 32.49 14.97 29.07
N TRP A 129 32.17 16.02 28.35
CA TRP A 129 32.35 16.13 26.93
C TRP A 129 32.99 17.46 26.52
N THR A 130 33.69 17.47 25.40
CA THR A 130 34.34 18.66 24.91
C THR A 130 33.51 19.28 23.78
N VAL A 131 33.45 20.59 23.75
CA VAL A 131 33.01 21.38 22.60
C VAL A 131 34.20 22.12 22.01
N THR A 132 34.29 22.14 20.68
CA THR A 132 35.25 22.96 19.95
C THR A 132 34.45 23.85 19.00
N ASP A 133 34.72 25.12 18.97
CA ASP A 133 34.06 26.12 18.14
C ASP A 133 34.71 26.26 16.72
N ALA A 134 34.20 27.18 15.91
CA ALA A 134 34.70 27.46 14.59
C ALA A 134 36.15 27.98 14.58
N ALA A 135 36.56 28.69 15.63
CA ALA A 135 37.91 29.24 15.78
C ALA A 135 38.90 28.23 16.40
N GLY A 136 38.43 27.03 16.79
CA GLY A 136 39.22 26.02 17.45
C GLY A 136 39.33 26.18 18.96
N GLN A 137 38.61 27.15 19.56
CA GLN A 137 38.53 27.28 21.02
C GLN A 137 37.80 26.08 21.60
N LYS A 138 38.25 25.61 22.77
CA LYS A 138 37.72 24.39 23.41
C LYS A 138 37.22 24.71 24.80
N ALA A 139 36.12 24.06 25.17
CA ALA A 139 35.62 24.02 26.51
C ALA A 139 35.19 22.59 26.89
N VAL A 140 35.23 22.28 28.17
CA VAL A 140 34.69 21.05 28.75
C VAL A 140 33.30 21.37 29.31
N LEU A 141 32.35 20.53 28.96
CA LEU A 141 30.99 20.60 29.51
C LEU A 141 30.78 19.44 30.48
N ASP A 142 30.05 19.68 31.55
CA ASP A 142 29.62 18.64 32.47
C ASP A 142 28.63 17.67 31.83
N PRO A 143 28.47 16.44 32.34
CA PRO A 143 27.42 15.53 31.91
C PRO A 143 26.05 16.21 31.99
N GLY A 144 25.22 15.98 30.95
CA GLY A 144 23.91 16.62 30.95
C GLY A 144 23.31 16.74 29.54
N LYS A 145 22.31 17.59 29.44
CA LYS A 145 21.57 17.88 28.19
C LYS A 145 21.84 19.29 27.73
N LEU A 146 21.95 19.46 26.41
CA LEU A 146 22.10 20.74 25.75
C LEU A 146 21.07 20.84 24.61
N VAL A 147 20.22 21.84 24.68
CA VAL A 147 19.23 22.13 23.62
C VAL A 147 19.81 23.18 22.69
N LEU A 148 19.83 22.90 21.41
CA LEU A 148 20.34 23.77 20.37
C LEU A 148 19.25 24.06 19.33
N GLU A 149 19.18 25.32 18.90
CA GLU A 149 18.22 25.81 17.91
C GLU A 149 18.93 26.28 16.64
N ARG A 150 18.19 26.83 15.68
CA ARG A 150 18.69 27.29 14.38
C ARG A 150 19.93 28.22 14.44
N SER A 151 20.02 29.00 15.52
CA SER A 151 21.21 29.81 15.84
C SER A 151 21.86 29.19 17.08
N PRO A 152 22.65 28.11 16.92
CA PRO A 152 23.12 27.35 18.05
C PRO A 152 24.03 28.22 18.92
N ALA A 153 23.73 28.24 20.21
CA ALA A 153 24.53 28.92 21.24
C ALA A 153 24.60 28.02 22.48
N ILE A 154 25.67 28.15 23.25
CA ILE A 154 25.88 27.40 24.49
C ILE A 154 25.90 28.40 25.63
N ALA A 155 24.82 28.46 26.43
CA ALA A 155 24.66 29.46 27.48
C ALA A 155 25.81 29.43 28.52
N ALA A 156 26.31 28.24 28.86
CA ALA A 156 27.45 28.06 29.74
C ALA A 156 28.80 28.47 29.15
N GLN A 157 28.87 28.73 27.84
CA GLN A 157 30.08 29.07 27.08
C GLN A 157 29.78 30.15 26.03
N PRO A 158 29.40 31.35 26.44
CA PRO A 158 28.91 32.40 25.54
C PRO A 158 29.97 32.96 24.56
N SER A 159 31.24 32.72 24.82
CA SER A 159 32.35 33.13 23.96
C SER A 159 32.57 32.23 22.77
N LEU A 160 31.99 31.04 22.76
CA LEU A 160 32.14 30.08 21.67
C LEU A 160 31.15 30.39 20.53
N ALA A 161 31.63 30.30 19.28
CA ALA A 161 30.83 30.57 18.09
C ALA A 161 30.64 29.31 17.20
N PRO A 162 29.43 29.07 16.65
CA PRO A 162 29.18 27.94 15.77
C PRO A 162 29.94 28.05 14.44
N PRO A 163 30.16 26.90 13.72
CA PRO A 163 29.72 25.55 14.05
C PRO A 163 30.46 24.94 15.25
N PHE A 164 29.74 24.20 16.07
CA PHE A 164 30.31 23.49 17.23
C PHE A 164 30.61 22.05 16.88
N THR A 165 31.76 21.53 17.34
CA THR A 165 32.09 20.11 17.27
C THR A 165 32.16 19.54 18.68
N PHE A 166 31.27 18.59 18.98
CA PHE A 166 31.21 17.88 20.25
C PHE A 166 31.93 16.55 20.15
N ALA A 167 32.68 16.19 21.18
CA ALA A 167 33.37 14.92 21.30
C ALA A 167 33.31 14.42 22.74
N SER A 168 33.19 13.10 22.91
CA SER A 168 33.15 12.42 24.20
C SER A 168 33.83 11.06 24.11
N THR A 169 34.21 10.50 25.28
CA THR A 169 34.71 9.13 25.40
C THR A 169 33.60 8.08 25.30
N GLN A 170 32.33 8.49 25.51
CA GLN A 170 31.14 7.69 25.35
C GLN A 170 30.27 8.23 24.20
N PRO A 171 29.40 7.42 23.61
CA PRO A 171 28.49 7.90 22.57
C PRO A 171 27.63 9.09 23.05
N ILE A 172 27.51 10.10 22.18
CA ILE A 172 26.67 11.28 22.46
C ILE A 172 25.26 11.02 21.90
N GLN A 173 24.24 11.35 22.67
CA GLN A 173 22.86 11.26 22.21
C GLN A 173 22.46 12.50 21.41
N VAL A 174 21.70 12.27 20.35
CA VAL A 174 20.97 13.28 19.57
C VAL A 174 19.51 12.89 19.59
N ASP A 175 18.68 13.71 20.22
CA ASP A 175 17.23 13.44 20.41
C ASP A 175 16.94 12.02 20.96
N GLY A 176 17.78 11.55 21.92
CA GLY A 176 17.68 10.27 22.57
C GLY A 176 18.36 9.10 21.86
N ARG A 177 18.88 9.27 20.64
CA ARG A 177 19.63 8.23 19.91
C ARG A 177 21.14 8.45 20.04
N ALA A 178 21.87 7.43 20.48
CA ALA A 178 23.31 7.51 20.71
C ALA A 178 24.14 7.28 19.44
N TYR A 179 25.20 8.07 19.24
CA TYR A 179 26.11 8.04 18.10
C TYR A 179 27.58 8.01 18.58
N ARG A 180 28.45 7.28 17.84
CA ARG A 180 29.86 7.07 18.22
C ARG A 180 30.81 8.15 17.76
N GLY A 181 30.42 8.97 16.79
CA GLY A 181 31.31 9.93 16.14
C GLY A 181 31.48 11.25 16.89
N ARG A 182 32.12 12.18 16.22
CA ARG A 182 32.13 13.59 16.63
C ARG A 182 30.95 14.29 15.99
N LEU A 183 30.15 15.00 16.78
CA LEU A 183 28.95 15.66 16.29
C LEU A 183 29.24 17.11 15.95
N THR A 184 29.14 17.47 14.68
CA THR A 184 29.21 18.86 14.23
C THR A 184 27.80 19.46 14.17
N VAL A 185 27.59 20.55 14.89
CA VAL A 185 26.29 21.26 14.95
C VAL A 185 26.42 22.64 14.32
N SER A 186 25.54 22.91 13.36
CA SER A 186 25.49 24.21 12.66
C SER A 186 24.07 24.65 12.39
N GLY A 187 23.86 25.95 12.25
CA GLY A 187 22.60 26.50 11.73
C GLY A 187 22.55 26.37 10.21
N ALA A 188 21.38 26.04 9.66
CA ALA A 188 21.14 25.96 8.23
C ALA A 188 19.73 26.51 7.91
N GLY A 189 19.65 27.80 7.60
CA GLY A 189 18.37 28.48 7.36
C GLY A 189 17.47 28.47 8.58
N LYS A 190 16.34 27.72 8.54
CA LYS A 190 15.36 27.65 9.63
C LYS A 190 15.59 26.47 10.60
N VAL A 191 16.63 25.66 10.37
CA VAL A 191 16.91 24.45 11.14
C VAL A 191 18.31 24.46 11.74
N VAL A 192 18.52 23.68 12.79
CA VAL A 192 19.82 23.22 13.23
C VAL A 192 20.10 21.85 12.61
N GLN A 193 21.31 21.65 12.13
CA GLN A 193 21.78 20.39 11.57
C GLN A 193 22.83 19.78 12.49
N VAL A 194 22.73 18.46 12.69
CA VAL A 194 23.72 17.65 13.41
C VAL A 194 24.32 16.63 12.45
N VAL A 195 25.62 16.68 12.26
CA VAL A 195 26.38 15.80 11.39
C VAL A 195 27.31 14.93 12.25
N ASP A 196 27.10 13.61 12.22
CA ASP A 196 27.98 12.65 12.86
C ASP A 196 29.17 12.34 11.95
N ARG A 197 30.38 12.62 12.42
CA ARG A 197 31.64 12.32 11.73
C ARG A 197 32.36 11.17 12.42
N LEU A 198 32.44 10.02 11.74
CA LEU A 198 33.03 8.81 12.29
C LEU A 198 33.76 7.98 11.23
N GLY A 199 34.48 6.95 11.67
CA GLY A 199 35.12 5.98 10.78
C GLY A 199 34.06 5.13 10.05
N LEU A 200 34.34 4.78 8.79
CA LEU A 200 33.43 4.01 7.93
C LEU A 200 32.96 2.70 8.58
N GLU A 201 33.88 1.93 9.19
CA GLU A 201 33.50 0.66 9.84
C GLU A 201 32.57 0.88 11.05
N ALA A 202 32.78 1.95 11.82
CA ALA A 202 31.88 2.31 12.93
C ALA A 202 30.49 2.77 12.44
N TYR A 203 30.44 3.43 11.29
CA TYR A 203 29.18 3.77 10.62
C TYR A 203 28.41 2.51 10.20
N LEU A 204 29.10 1.55 9.58
CA LEU A 204 28.47 0.31 9.12
C LEU A 204 27.87 -0.52 10.25
N ARG A 205 28.41 -0.44 11.49
CA ARG A 205 27.84 -1.12 12.67
C ARG A 205 26.41 -0.64 12.98
N GLY A 206 26.09 0.62 12.66
CA GLY A 206 24.74 1.15 12.80
C GLY A 206 23.88 1.02 11.52
N VAL A 207 24.49 0.71 10.36
CA VAL A 207 23.78 0.57 9.08
C VAL A 207 23.38 -0.89 8.82
N VAL A 208 24.32 -1.82 8.82
CA VAL A 208 24.06 -3.22 8.43
C VAL A 208 22.88 -3.83 9.21
N PRO A 209 22.82 -3.72 10.56
CA PRO A 209 21.69 -4.26 11.31
C PRO A 209 20.41 -3.44 11.20
N SER A 210 20.46 -2.20 10.67
CA SER A 210 19.29 -1.40 10.36
C SER A 210 18.69 -1.74 8.99
N GLU A 211 19.48 -2.34 8.09
CA GLU A 211 19.08 -2.71 6.73
C GLU A 211 18.71 -4.19 6.62
N MET A 212 19.34 -5.06 7.42
CA MET A 212 19.19 -6.51 7.33
C MET A 212 19.05 -7.13 8.73
N PRO A 213 18.13 -8.08 8.95
CA PRO A 213 17.97 -8.76 10.23
C PRO A 213 19.26 -9.44 10.69
N SER A 214 19.69 -9.15 11.91
CA SER A 214 20.96 -9.62 12.47
C SER A 214 21.02 -11.13 12.75
N ASN A 215 19.88 -11.83 12.71
CA ASN A 215 19.76 -13.27 12.85
C ASN A 215 19.84 -14.03 11.50
N TRP A 216 20.07 -13.32 10.40
CA TRP A 216 20.29 -13.96 9.09
C TRP A 216 21.67 -14.58 8.99
N PRO A 217 21.92 -15.50 8.02
CA PRO A 217 23.21 -16.15 7.84
C PRO A 217 24.37 -15.16 7.72
N THR A 218 25.50 -15.51 8.30
CA THR A 218 26.72 -14.68 8.31
C THR A 218 27.14 -14.24 6.89
N GLU A 219 26.97 -15.11 5.89
CA GLU A 219 27.35 -14.78 4.51
C GLU A 219 26.44 -13.71 3.90
N ALA A 220 25.16 -13.67 4.26
CA ALA A 220 24.26 -12.59 3.87
C ALA A 220 24.66 -11.26 4.53
N LEU A 221 24.98 -11.28 5.84
CA LEU A 221 25.46 -10.10 6.57
C LEU A 221 26.80 -9.58 6.02
N LYS A 222 27.72 -10.47 5.62
CA LYS A 222 28.98 -10.10 4.95
C LYS A 222 28.72 -9.45 3.59
N ALA A 223 27.82 -10.02 2.77
CA ALA A 223 27.44 -9.45 1.49
C ALA A 223 26.85 -8.04 1.65
N GLN A 224 25.94 -7.86 2.63
CA GLN A 224 25.38 -6.55 2.96
C GLN A 224 26.44 -5.56 3.43
N ALA A 225 27.40 -5.99 4.28
CA ALA A 225 28.47 -5.12 4.76
C ALA A 225 29.37 -4.60 3.63
N VAL A 226 29.74 -5.48 2.68
CA VAL A 226 30.53 -5.10 1.50
C VAL A 226 29.74 -4.20 0.56
N ALA A 227 28.45 -4.49 0.32
CA ALA A 227 27.57 -3.66 -0.51
C ALA A 227 27.40 -2.26 0.11
N ALA A 228 27.06 -2.18 1.39
CA ALA A 228 26.85 -0.92 2.10
C ALA A 228 28.14 -0.06 2.15
N ARG A 229 29.30 -0.71 2.33
CA ARG A 229 30.61 -0.03 2.28
C ARG A 229 30.90 0.54 0.91
N SER A 230 30.63 -0.22 -0.14
CA SER A 230 30.83 0.19 -1.54
C SER A 230 29.91 1.36 -1.90
N TYR A 231 28.61 1.23 -1.58
CA TYR A 231 27.64 2.30 -1.73
C TYR A 231 28.10 3.59 -1.05
N THR A 232 28.50 3.50 0.23
CA THR A 232 28.99 4.64 1.01
C THR A 232 30.15 5.33 0.31
N LEU A 233 31.18 4.58 -0.09
CA LEU A 233 32.38 5.14 -0.71
C LEU A 233 32.12 5.72 -2.09
N ALA A 234 31.21 5.13 -2.87
CA ALA A 234 30.81 5.62 -4.18
C ALA A 234 30.03 6.96 -4.08
N ASN A 235 29.34 7.19 -2.96
CA ASN A 235 28.43 8.32 -2.74
C ASN A 235 29.01 9.43 -1.85
N LEU A 236 30.28 9.36 -1.42
CA LEU A 236 30.92 10.45 -0.68
C LEU A 236 30.90 11.75 -1.48
N THR A 237 30.38 12.81 -0.89
CA THR A 237 30.18 14.09 -1.56
C THR A 237 31.18 15.14 -1.07
N LYS A 238 32.09 15.58 -1.94
CA LYS A 238 33.03 16.67 -1.64
C LYS A 238 32.32 18.04 -1.66
N GLY A 239 32.75 18.96 -0.77
CA GLY A 239 32.28 20.35 -0.75
C GLY A 239 30.89 20.55 -0.13
N ARG A 240 30.26 19.53 0.45
CA ARG A 240 29.02 19.64 1.22
C ARG A 240 29.30 19.51 2.73
N ALA A 241 28.35 19.97 3.56
CA ALA A 241 28.46 19.86 5.01
C ALA A 241 28.46 18.38 5.49
N PHE A 242 27.80 17.48 4.76
CA PHE A 242 27.73 16.04 5.03
C PHE A 242 27.80 15.24 3.72
N ASP A 243 28.10 13.96 3.82
CA ASP A 243 28.21 13.03 2.71
C ASP A 243 26.87 12.31 2.46
N LEU A 244 26.24 11.81 3.51
CA LEU A 244 25.07 10.95 3.49
C LEU A 244 23.99 11.44 4.45
N TYR A 245 22.74 11.11 4.13
CA TYR A 245 21.63 11.15 5.08
C TYR A 245 21.65 9.90 5.98
N GLY A 246 21.27 10.04 7.24
CA GLY A 246 21.15 8.93 8.19
C GLY A 246 19.80 8.21 8.13
N ASP A 247 19.10 8.30 7.02
CA ASP A 247 17.76 7.72 6.82
C ASP A 247 17.61 7.09 5.42
N THR A 248 16.40 6.71 5.06
CA THR A 248 16.06 6.01 3.81
C THR A 248 16.41 6.76 2.52
N ARG A 249 16.87 8.00 2.59
CA ARG A 249 17.36 8.76 1.42
C ARG A 249 18.72 8.27 0.94
N ASP A 250 19.50 7.65 1.82
CA ASP A 250 20.76 6.95 1.51
C ASP A 250 20.70 5.55 2.16
N GLN A 251 21.10 5.40 3.43
CA GLN A 251 21.08 4.14 4.18
C GLN A 251 20.54 4.38 5.59
N ALA A 252 19.70 3.46 6.10
CA ALA A 252 19.19 3.54 7.46
C ALA A 252 20.36 3.46 8.45
N TYR A 253 20.56 4.51 9.25
CA TYR A 253 21.61 4.58 10.26
C TYR A 253 20.99 4.64 11.67
N GLY A 254 20.93 3.51 12.34
CA GLY A 254 20.27 3.37 13.65
C GLY A 254 21.13 3.83 14.84
N GLY A 255 22.38 4.25 14.61
CA GLY A 255 23.33 4.59 15.68
C GLY A 255 23.70 3.36 16.53
N VAL A 256 24.11 3.60 17.77
CA VAL A 256 24.58 2.53 18.69
C VAL A 256 23.49 1.52 19.05
N ALA A 257 22.24 1.95 19.13
CA ALA A 257 21.13 1.09 19.52
C ALA A 257 20.83 -0.02 18.50
N ALA A 258 21.25 0.16 17.24
CA ALA A 258 21.08 -0.85 16.20
C ALA A 258 22.19 -1.90 16.19
N GLU A 259 23.35 -1.64 16.79
CA GLU A 259 24.50 -2.53 16.71
C GLU A 259 24.20 -3.93 17.24
N SER A 260 24.70 -4.97 16.55
CA SER A 260 24.59 -6.37 16.94
C SER A 260 25.92 -7.10 16.80
N ALA A 261 26.12 -8.12 17.63
CA ALA A 261 27.39 -8.90 17.60
C ALA A 261 27.60 -9.61 16.26
N SER A 262 26.56 -10.19 15.66
CA SER A 262 26.63 -10.89 14.38
C SER A 262 26.96 -9.96 13.21
N ALA A 263 26.28 -8.80 13.12
CA ALA A 263 26.59 -7.80 12.10
C ALA A 263 28.00 -7.22 12.30
N ASN A 264 28.40 -6.94 13.53
CA ASN A 264 29.76 -6.46 13.83
C ASN A 264 30.83 -7.47 13.40
N ALA A 265 30.62 -8.77 13.67
CA ALA A 265 31.53 -9.84 13.23
C ALA A 265 31.62 -9.93 11.69
N ALA A 266 30.49 -9.78 10.97
CA ALA A 266 30.48 -9.78 9.52
C ALA A 266 31.20 -8.55 8.92
N ILE A 267 31.02 -7.37 9.51
CA ILE A 267 31.71 -6.13 9.13
C ILE A 267 33.22 -6.28 9.33
N ASP A 268 33.65 -6.80 10.50
CA ASP A 268 35.05 -6.99 10.84
C ASP A 268 35.72 -8.04 9.93
N ALA A 269 35.03 -9.15 9.62
CA ALA A 269 35.50 -10.18 8.70
C ALA A 269 35.66 -9.71 7.24
N THR A 270 34.96 -8.66 6.86
CA THR A 270 34.99 -8.05 5.52
C THR A 270 35.61 -6.66 5.51
N LYS A 271 36.38 -6.30 6.57
CA LYS A 271 36.90 -4.95 6.76
C LYS A 271 37.68 -4.46 5.51
N GLY A 272 37.30 -3.25 5.05
CA GLY A 272 37.92 -2.62 3.87
C GLY A 272 37.53 -3.23 2.53
N GLN A 273 36.83 -4.37 2.48
CA GLN A 273 36.42 -4.99 1.21
C GLN A 273 35.31 -4.22 0.55
N VAL A 274 35.41 -4.06 -0.77
CA VAL A 274 34.44 -3.36 -1.62
C VAL A 274 34.23 -4.07 -2.94
N VAL A 275 33.09 -3.81 -3.57
CA VAL A 275 32.80 -4.20 -4.95
C VAL A 275 33.50 -3.22 -5.89
N LEU A 276 34.29 -3.74 -6.83
CA LEU A 276 34.99 -2.96 -7.84
C LEU A 276 34.46 -3.28 -9.24
N TYR A 277 34.25 -2.26 -10.03
CA TYR A 277 34.04 -2.36 -11.47
C TYR A 277 35.13 -1.59 -12.20
N GLN A 278 35.92 -2.30 -13.04
CA GLN A 278 37.07 -1.70 -13.75
C GLN A 278 38.02 -0.94 -12.80
N GLY A 279 38.31 -1.51 -11.64
CA GLY A 279 39.23 -0.97 -10.62
C GLY A 279 38.68 0.22 -9.81
N LYS A 280 37.43 0.63 -10.03
CA LYS A 280 36.75 1.70 -9.27
C LYS A 280 35.68 1.12 -8.36
N VAL A 281 35.49 1.73 -7.19
CA VAL A 281 34.40 1.33 -6.27
C VAL A 281 33.07 1.49 -6.98
N ALA A 282 32.31 0.39 -7.05
CA ALA A 282 30.99 0.35 -7.64
C ALA A 282 29.95 1.01 -6.71
N ASP A 283 28.99 1.70 -7.28
CA ASP A 283 27.78 2.13 -6.57
C ASP A 283 26.88 0.90 -6.36
N ALA A 284 27.16 0.18 -5.27
CA ALA A 284 26.55 -1.12 -4.99
C ALA A 284 25.17 -0.92 -4.34
N LEU A 285 24.17 -0.53 -5.17
CA LEU A 285 22.78 -0.39 -4.76
C LEU A 285 22.22 -1.72 -4.24
N TYR A 286 21.34 -1.66 -3.23
CA TYR A 286 20.67 -2.82 -2.67
C TYR A 286 19.24 -2.48 -2.26
N PHE A 287 18.40 -3.50 -2.12
CA PHE A 287 16.97 -3.34 -1.83
C PHE A 287 16.41 -4.62 -1.19
N SER A 288 15.20 -4.56 -0.65
CA SER A 288 14.65 -5.65 0.17
C SER A 288 14.44 -6.95 -0.60
N THR A 289 13.54 -6.97 -1.61
CA THR A 289 13.02 -8.20 -2.23
C THR A 289 12.91 -8.03 -3.72
N SER A 290 13.48 -8.95 -4.50
CA SER A 290 13.45 -8.87 -5.97
C SER A 290 12.10 -9.27 -6.57
N GLY A 291 11.39 -10.22 -5.94
CA GLY A 291 10.21 -10.88 -6.50
C GLY A 291 10.56 -11.94 -7.55
N GLY A 292 11.79 -12.50 -7.47
CA GLY A 292 12.29 -13.54 -8.38
C GLY A 292 13.29 -13.05 -9.44
N ARG A 293 13.44 -11.71 -9.64
CA ARG A 293 14.40 -11.15 -10.60
C ARG A 293 14.72 -9.69 -10.30
N THR A 294 15.98 -9.29 -10.45
CA THR A 294 16.38 -7.88 -10.38
C THR A 294 16.07 -7.13 -11.69
N ALA A 295 16.15 -5.81 -11.65
CA ALA A 295 16.01 -4.94 -12.80
C ALA A 295 17.36 -4.48 -13.35
N SER A 296 17.39 -3.96 -14.59
CA SER A 296 18.54 -3.20 -15.08
C SER A 296 18.48 -1.73 -14.66
N ALA A 297 19.64 -1.11 -14.55
CA ALA A 297 19.71 0.34 -14.32
C ALA A 297 19.06 1.13 -15.46
N LEU A 298 19.21 0.69 -16.72
CA LEU A 298 18.55 1.31 -17.86
C LEU A 298 17.02 1.32 -17.70
N GLU A 299 16.44 0.23 -17.21
CA GLU A 299 15.00 0.08 -17.02
C GLU A 299 14.48 0.91 -15.82
N SER A 300 15.21 0.92 -14.69
CA SER A 300 14.76 1.55 -13.45
C SER A 300 15.05 3.04 -13.37
N ILE A 301 16.20 3.50 -13.91
CA ILE A 301 16.69 4.88 -13.79
C ILE A 301 17.02 5.55 -15.13
N GLY A 302 16.75 4.88 -16.26
CA GLY A 302 16.92 5.42 -17.59
C GLY A 302 18.37 5.56 -18.09
N SER A 303 19.35 5.08 -17.32
CA SER A 303 20.77 5.14 -17.65
C SER A 303 21.43 3.77 -17.44
N PRO A 304 22.23 3.26 -18.39
CA PRO A 304 22.87 1.98 -18.22
C PRO A 304 24.00 2.04 -17.18
N VAL A 305 24.02 1.06 -16.29
CA VAL A 305 25.14 0.78 -15.38
C VAL A 305 25.55 -0.66 -15.63
N PRO A 306 26.75 -0.92 -16.15
CA PRO A 306 27.12 -2.22 -16.73
C PRO A 306 27.01 -3.42 -15.78
N TYR A 307 27.18 -3.19 -14.49
CA TYR A 307 27.09 -4.25 -13.46
C TYR A 307 25.71 -4.32 -12.77
N LEU A 308 24.75 -3.45 -13.10
CA LEU A 308 23.36 -3.49 -12.62
C LEU A 308 22.45 -3.96 -13.74
N VAL A 309 22.51 -5.26 -14.01
CA VAL A 309 21.73 -5.96 -15.04
C VAL A 309 20.73 -6.90 -14.39
N PRO A 310 19.66 -7.33 -15.10
CA PRO A 310 18.69 -8.25 -14.55
C PRO A 310 19.33 -9.62 -14.30
N VAL A 311 19.25 -10.11 -13.05
CA VAL A 311 19.65 -11.46 -12.68
C VAL A 311 18.49 -12.21 -12.04
N ALA A 312 18.42 -13.52 -12.23
CA ALA A 312 17.43 -14.38 -11.57
C ALA A 312 17.70 -14.43 -10.06
N ASP A 313 16.65 -14.46 -9.26
CA ASP A 313 16.73 -14.55 -7.80
C ASP A 313 15.66 -15.54 -7.28
N PRO A 314 15.86 -16.85 -7.52
CA PRO A 314 14.87 -17.87 -7.20
C PRO A 314 14.75 -18.14 -5.69
N TYR A 315 15.63 -17.58 -4.86
CA TYR A 315 15.68 -17.86 -3.44
C TYR A 315 15.10 -16.73 -2.56
N ASP A 316 14.58 -15.66 -3.14
CA ASP A 316 13.94 -14.61 -2.37
C ASP A 316 12.49 -14.95 -1.96
N THR A 317 12.01 -16.16 -2.31
CA THR A 317 10.69 -16.70 -1.93
C THR A 317 10.48 -16.80 -0.41
N LEU A 318 11.54 -16.70 0.38
CA LEU A 318 11.48 -16.59 1.84
C LEU A 318 10.89 -15.23 2.29
N SER A 319 10.89 -14.24 1.42
CA SER A 319 10.34 -12.92 1.72
C SER A 319 8.81 -12.95 1.76
N PRO A 320 8.18 -12.35 2.79
CA PRO A 320 6.73 -12.14 2.79
C PRO A 320 6.27 -11.14 1.73
N TYR A 321 7.19 -10.56 0.98
CA TYR A 321 6.96 -9.59 -0.09
C TYR A 321 7.43 -10.10 -1.46
N HIS A 322 7.77 -11.40 -1.57
CA HIS A 322 8.00 -12.04 -2.86
C HIS A 322 6.81 -11.78 -3.77
N ASP A 323 5.62 -12.13 -3.27
CA ASP A 323 4.34 -11.76 -3.83
C ASP A 323 3.57 -10.87 -2.85
N TRP A 324 2.82 -9.90 -3.35
CA TRP A 324 2.02 -9.03 -2.51
C TRP A 324 0.71 -8.63 -3.19
N GLY A 325 -0.28 -8.29 -2.37
CA GLY A 325 -1.60 -7.86 -2.82
C GLY A 325 -2.62 -9.02 -2.83
N PRO A 326 -3.81 -8.79 -3.41
CA PRO A 326 -4.23 -7.51 -3.99
C PRO A 326 -4.39 -6.40 -2.94
N VAL A 327 -3.82 -5.23 -3.23
CA VAL A 327 -4.10 -3.99 -2.49
C VAL A 327 -5.24 -3.28 -3.18
N LEU A 328 -6.28 -2.89 -2.44
CA LEU A 328 -7.47 -2.27 -2.98
C LEU A 328 -7.42 -0.75 -2.86
N PHE A 329 -7.73 -0.08 -3.96
CA PHE A 329 -7.88 1.36 -4.03
C PHE A 329 -9.29 1.72 -4.53
N ASP A 330 -9.88 2.73 -3.91
CA ASP A 330 -11.06 3.39 -4.44
C ASP A 330 -10.68 4.14 -5.72
N ALA A 331 -11.34 3.83 -6.83
CA ALA A 331 -11.00 4.38 -8.14
C ALA A 331 -11.14 5.91 -8.20
N ALA A 332 -12.08 6.49 -7.45
CA ALA A 332 -12.25 7.95 -7.39
C ALA A 332 -11.09 8.63 -6.64
N LYS A 333 -10.57 7.98 -5.58
CA LYS A 333 -9.37 8.47 -4.89
C LYS A 333 -8.13 8.37 -5.78
N VAL A 334 -7.98 7.28 -6.54
CA VAL A 334 -6.89 7.14 -7.51
C VAL A 334 -6.97 8.23 -8.59
N ALA A 335 -8.14 8.48 -9.17
CA ALA A 335 -8.33 9.53 -10.15
C ALA A 335 -7.89 10.91 -9.60
N LYS A 336 -8.25 11.22 -8.36
CA LYS A 336 -7.84 12.46 -7.68
C LYS A 336 -6.32 12.53 -7.47
N GLU A 337 -5.70 11.44 -6.99
CA GLU A 337 -4.25 11.37 -6.72
C GLU A 337 -3.45 11.54 -8.02
N LEU A 338 -3.92 10.93 -9.10
CA LEU A 338 -3.33 11.05 -10.43
C LEU A 338 -3.74 12.32 -11.17
N LYS A 339 -4.58 13.18 -10.56
CA LYS A 339 -5.07 14.44 -11.13
C LYS A 339 -5.77 14.27 -12.49
N LEU A 340 -6.56 13.21 -12.62
CA LEU A 340 -7.35 12.97 -13.83
C LEU A 340 -8.53 13.95 -13.91
N SER A 341 -8.91 14.35 -15.12
CA SER A 341 -10.03 15.25 -15.38
C SER A 341 -11.40 14.59 -15.19
N ALA A 342 -11.45 13.25 -15.33
CA ALA A 342 -12.65 12.44 -15.24
C ALA A 342 -12.42 11.18 -14.40
N PRO A 343 -13.47 10.44 -13.99
CA PRO A 343 -13.33 9.19 -13.24
C PRO A 343 -12.48 8.16 -13.95
N LEU A 344 -11.67 7.43 -13.18
CA LEU A 344 -10.82 6.35 -13.69
C LEU A 344 -11.69 5.22 -14.27
N ALA A 345 -11.34 4.78 -15.49
CA ALA A 345 -11.93 3.64 -16.19
C ALA A 345 -11.00 2.43 -16.25
N GLY A 346 -9.74 2.58 -15.87
CA GLY A 346 -8.75 1.50 -15.81
C GLY A 346 -7.32 1.98 -15.90
N LEU A 347 -6.40 1.03 -15.73
CA LEU A 347 -4.97 1.21 -15.95
C LEU A 347 -4.49 0.16 -16.94
N GLU A 348 -3.76 0.59 -17.95
CA GLU A 348 -3.02 -0.28 -18.88
C GLU A 348 -1.53 -0.15 -18.61
N VAL A 349 -0.81 -1.27 -18.62
CA VAL A 349 0.62 -1.30 -18.30
C VAL A 349 1.44 -1.86 -19.44
N VAL A 350 2.61 -1.29 -19.66
CA VAL A 350 3.65 -1.83 -20.53
C VAL A 350 4.84 -2.20 -19.67
N ASN A 351 5.20 -3.47 -19.68
CA ASN A 351 6.30 -4.00 -18.88
C ASN A 351 7.63 -3.91 -19.65
N GLY A 352 8.70 -3.72 -18.90
CA GLY A 352 10.07 -3.85 -19.37
C GLY A 352 10.56 -5.30 -19.31
N PRO A 353 11.82 -5.56 -19.72
CA PRO A 353 12.40 -6.91 -19.78
C PRO A 353 12.47 -7.65 -18.43
N SER A 354 12.48 -6.94 -17.32
CA SER A 354 12.47 -7.55 -15.97
C SER A 354 11.06 -7.92 -15.48
N GLY A 355 10.01 -7.67 -16.26
CA GLY A 355 8.62 -7.80 -15.85
C GLY A 355 8.06 -6.57 -15.10
N ARG A 356 8.92 -5.60 -14.79
CA ARG A 356 8.51 -4.37 -14.09
C ARG A 356 7.82 -3.39 -15.04
N VAL A 357 6.85 -2.68 -14.52
CA VAL A 357 6.08 -1.70 -15.28
C VAL A 357 6.96 -0.52 -15.67
N LYS A 358 7.12 -0.29 -16.96
CA LYS A 358 7.82 0.85 -17.56
C LYS A 358 6.88 2.04 -17.67
N THR A 359 5.71 1.85 -18.27
CA THR A 359 4.69 2.88 -18.45
C THR A 359 3.33 2.38 -18.01
N VAL A 360 2.52 3.31 -17.52
CA VAL A 360 1.12 3.11 -17.15
C VAL A 360 0.29 4.14 -17.87
N THR A 361 -0.74 3.72 -18.61
CA THR A 361 -1.74 4.61 -19.16
C THR A 361 -3.00 4.54 -18.29
N ALA A 362 -3.34 5.63 -17.64
CA ALA A 362 -4.62 5.77 -16.94
C ALA A 362 -5.68 6.18 -17.95
N LEU A 363 -6.74 5.37 -18.01
CA LEU A 363 -7.91 5.59 -18.88
C LEU A 363 -9.02 6.24 -18.04
N SER A 364 -9.64 7.27 -18.57
CA SER A 364 -10.78 7.94 -17.94
C SER A 364 -12.09 7.64 -18.68
N ASN A 365 -13.23 7.84 -18.03
CA ASN A 365 -14.56 7.57 -18.61
C ASN A 365 -14.95 8.53 -19.78
N ASP A 366 -14.19 9.60 -19.98
CA ASP A 366 -14.31 10.55 -21.08
C ASP A 366 -13.31 10.26 -22.22
N ASP A 367 -12.75 9.05 -22.26
CA ASP A 367 -11.72 8.58 -23.18
C ASP A 367 -10.38 9.35 -23.10
N THR A 368 -10.21 10.22 -22.09
CA THR A 368 -8.92 10.88 -21.83
C THR A 368 -7.90 9.85 -21.32
N GLN A 369 -6.68 9.94 -21.83
CA GLN A 369 -5.58 9.09 -21.45
C GLN A 369 -4.43 9.92 -20.89
N VAL A 370 -3.89 9.48 -19.73
CA VAL A 370 -2.73 10.12 -19.11
C VAL A 370 -1.67 9.05 -18.84
N THR A 371 -0.45 9.30 -19.30
CA THR A 371 0.65 8.34 -19.18
C THR A 371 1.59 8.71 -18.03
N PHE A 372 1.96 7.72 -17.24
CA PHE A 372 2.89 7.80 -16.12
C PHE A 372 4.00 6.76 -16.30
N THR A 373 5.15 6.98 -15.67
CA THR A 373 6.12 5.89 -15.47
C THR A 373 5.63 4.97 -14.34
N GLY A 374 6.06 3.70 -14.37
CA GLY A 374 5.80 2.77 -13.26
C GLY A 374 6.22 3.32 -11.90
N ASN A 375 7.32 4.09 -11.87
CA ASN A 375 7.84 4.69 -10.64
C ASN A 375 6.97 5.87 -10.13
N GLN A 376 6.40 6.66 -11.05
CA GLN A 376 5.45 7.71 -10.68
C GLN A 376 4.20 7.11 -10.06
N LEU A 377 3.63 6.06 -10.67
CA LEU A 377 2.46 5.38 -10.10
C LEU A 377 2.79 4.70 -8.77
N ARG A 378 3.94 4.00 -8.69
CA ARG A 378 4.43 3.41 -7.44
C ARG A 378 4.45 4.42 -6.30
N THR A 379 5.00 5.61 -6.55
CA THR A 379 5.12 6.68 -5.55
C THR A 379 3.76 7.26 -5.19
N ALA A 380 2.91 7.55 -6.17
CA ALA A 380 1.58 8.11 -5.96
C ALA A 380 0.68 7.19 -5.12
N LEU A 381 0.73 5.89 -5.37
CA LEU A 381 -0.11 4.91 -4.68
C LEU A 381 0.60 4.19 -3.51
N GLY A 382 1.86 4.49 -3.21
CA GLY A 382 2.62 3.85 -2.14
C GLY A 382 2.86 2.35 -2.38
N LEU A 383 3.03 1.91 -3.63
CA LEU A 383 3.25 0.51 -3.97
C LEU A 383 4.66 0.05 -3.56
N ARG A 384 4.80 -1.23 -3.26
CA ARG A 384 6.07 -1.82 -2.79
C ARG A 384 7.16 -1.80 -3.85
N SER A 385 6.81 -2.08 -5.10
CA SER A 385 7.73 -2.14 -6.25
C SER A 385 7.08 -1.59 -7.51
N THR A 386 7.82 -1.52 -8.59
CA THR A 386 7.30 -1.27 -9.94
C THR A 386 6.89 -2.56 -10.67
N TRP A 387 7.01 -3.73 -10.04
CA TRP A 387 6.55 -4.99 -10.59
C TRP A 387 5.14 -5.29 -10.09
N PHE A 388 4.15 -4.83 -10.82
CA PHE A 388 2.75 -4.95 -10.44
C PHE A 388 1.82 -5.17 -11.63
N ALA A 389 0.66 -5.73 -11.36
CA ALA A 389 -0.44 -5.91 -12.31
C ALA A 389 -1.72 -5.27 -11.73
N PRO A 390 -2.33 -4.30 -12.43
CA PRO A 390 -3.58 -3.69 -12.03
C PRO A 390 -4.78 -4.47 -12.55
N VAL A 391 -5.82 -4.59 -11.75
CA VAL A 391 -7.16 -5.07 -12.14
C VAL A 391 -8.17 -4.00 -11.74
N PHE A 392 -8.94 -3.52 -12.69
CA PHE A 392 -9.99 -2.54 -12.47
C PHE A 392 -11.37 -3.22 -12.57
N LEU A 393 -12.23 -3.01 -11.58
CA LEU A 393 -13.56 -3.60 -11.51
C LEU A 393 -14.61 -2.54 -11.22
N GLN A 394 -15.64 -2.46 -12.07
CA GLN A 394 -16.79 -1.56 -11.92
C GLN A 394 -18.08 -2.26 -12.35
N LEU A 395 -19.13 -2.17 -11.55
CA LEU A 395 -20.47 -2.67 -11.87
C LEU A 395 -21.48 -1.52 -11.83
N LEU A 396 -22.20 -1.32 -12.93
CA LEU A 396 -23.25 -0.31 -13.07
C LEU A 396 -24.57 -0.98 -13.44
N PRO A 397 -25.70 -0.69 -12.77
CA PRO A 397 -27.01 -1.17 -13.20
C PRO A 397 -27.60 -0.24 -14.28
N ALA A 398 -28.29 -0.80 -15.27
CA ALA A 398 -29.04 -0.04 -16.26
C ALA A 398 -30.36 0.53 -15.68
N ALA A 399 -30.95 -0.16 -14.68
CA ALA A 399 -32.15 0.28 -13.96
C ALA A 399 -32.05 -0.13 -12.49
N LYS A 400 -32.69 0.65 -11.59
CA LYS A 400 -32.73 0.36 -10.15
C LYS A 400 -33.98 -0.40 -9.73
N THR A 401 -35.04 -0.37 -10.54
CA THR A 401 -36.32 -1.02 -10.26
C THR A 401 -36.88 -1.68 -11.53
N MET A 402 -37.45 -2.87 -11.37
CA MET A 402 -38.12 -3.61 -12.43
C MET A 402 -39.41 -4.22 -11.92
N THR A 403 -40.32 -4.56 -12.82
CA THR A 403 -41.50 -5.36 -12.51
C THR A 403 -41.17 -6.84 -12.58
N VAL A 404 -41.77 -7.64 -11.72
CA VAL A 404 -41.65 -9.11 -11.73
C VAL A 404 -41.83 -9.68 -13.14
N GLY A 405 -40.99 -10.63 -13.52
CA GLY A 405 -40.95 -11.22 -14.86
C GLY A 405 -40.19 -10.41 -15.90
N GLY A 406 -39.80 -9.18 -15.60
CA GLY A 406 -38.93 -8.38 -16.46
C GLY A 406 -37.46 -8.80 -16.40
N ALA A 407 -36.62 -7.99 -17.02
CA ALA A 407 -35.16 -8.17 -17.04
C ALA A 407 -34.45 -6.82 -16.85
N VAL A 408 -33.26 -6.87 -16.27
CA VAL A 408 -32.37 -5.71 -16.15
C VAL A 408 -31.02 -6.06 -16.72
N THR A 409 -30.49 -5.20 -17.56
CA THR A 409 -29.11 -5.30 -18.04
C THR A 409 -28.17 -4.69 -17.01
N LEU A 410 -27.23 -5.47 -16.53
CA LEU A 410 -26.08 -5.00 -15.77
C LEU A 410 -24.91 -4.81 -16.73
N THR A 411 -24.29 -3.65 -16.69
CA THR A 411 -23.09 -3.33 -17.47
C THR A 411 -21.97 -2.93 -16.52
N GLY A 412 -20.74 -3.03 -17.01
CA GLY A 412 -19.58 -2.63 -16.21
C GLY A 412 -18.28 -2.77 -16.98
N SER A 413 -17.19 -2.65 -16.21
CA SER A 413 -15.84 -2.82 -16.72
C SER A 413 -15.05 -3.73 -15.80
N ALA A 414 -14.24 -4.62 -16.40
CA ALA A 414 -13.23 -5.44 -15.72
C ALA A 414 -11.99 -5.45 -16.62
N ARG A 415 -10.99 -4.63 -16.30
CA ARG A 415 -9.74 -4.54 -17.08
C ARG A 415 -8.61 -5.27 -16.36
N GLY A 416 -7.71 -5.88 -17.12
CA GLY A 416 -6.61 -6.69 -16.61
C GLY A 416 -7.01 -8.13 -16.26
N VAL A 417 -8.22 -8.55 -16.65
CA VAL A 417 -8.74 -9.92 -16.50
C VAL A 417 -9.66 -10.28 -17.66
N ASP A 418 -9.69 -11.56 -18.03
CA ASP A 418 -10.54 -12.07 -19.12
C ASP A 418 -11.92 -12.51 -18.62
N ARG A 419 -12.05 -12.79 -17.32
CA ARG A 419 -13.28 -13.26 -16.69
C ARG A 419 -13.43 -12.68 -15.29
N VAL A 420 -14.68 -12.44 -14.90
CA VAL A 420 -15.06 -12.02 -13.55
C VAL A 420 -16.36 -12.71 -13.17
N SER A 421 -16.53 -13.12 -11.91
CA SER A 421 -17.75 -13.74 -11.44
C SER A 421 -18.74 -12.68 -10.97
N LEU A 422 -20.03 -12.91 -11.23
CA LEU A 422 -21.13 -12.18 -10.65
C LEU A 422 -21.64 -12.94 -9.42
N GLU A 423 -21.78 -12.26 -8.30
CA GLU A 423 -22.42 -12.78 -7.10
C GLU A 423 -23.73 -12.01 -6.83
N ALA A 424 -24.74 -12.72 -6.34
CA ALA A 424 -26.04 -12.17 -5.99
C ALA A 424 -26.39 -12.45 -4.52
N LYS A 425 -27.11 -11.50 -3.91
CA LYS A 425 -27.75 -11.67 -2.60
C LYS A 425 -29.18 -11.18 -2.69
N GLN A 426 -30.14 -12.12 -2.67
CA GLN A 426 -31.56 -11.87 -2.73
C GLN A 426 -32.09 -11.41 -1.35
N ALA A 427 -33.17 -10.67 -1.35
CA ALA A 427 -33.86 -10.28 -0.12
C ALA A 427 -34.20 -11.51 0.74
N GLY A 428 -33.92 -11.44 2.04
CA GLY A 428 -34.04 -12.56 2.99
C GLY A 428 -32.80 -13.45 3.08
N GLN A 429 -31.84 -13.36 2.17
CA GLN A 429 -30.56 -14.08 2.26
C GLN A 429 -29.51 -13.27 3.05
N THR A 430 -28.73 -13.96 3.87
CA THR A 430 -27.57 -13.39 4.58
C THR A 430 -26.29 -13.52 3.77
N GLU A 431 -26.18 -14.57 2.98
CA GLU A 431 -24.99 -14.93 2.24
C GLU A 431 -25.08 -14.55 0.75
N TRP A 432 -23.92 -14.36 0.14
CA TRP A 432 -23.78 -14.16 -1.29
C TRP A 432 -23.66 -15.50 -2.01
N SER A 433 -24.35 -15.64 -3.13
CA SER A 433 -24.33 -16.84 -3.96
C SER A 433 -23.80 -16.53 -5.36
N PRO A 434 -23.12 -17.46 -6.04
CA PRO A 434 -22.74 -17.30 -7.43
C PRO A 434 -23.97 -17.03 -8.31
N ALA A 435 -23.86 -16.05 -9.22
CA ALA A 435 -24.91 -15.67 -10.16
C ALA A 435 -24.45 -15.80 -11.63
N GLY A 436 -23.25 -16.27 -11.87
CA GLY A 436 -22.69 -16.57 -13.19
C GLY A 436 -21.27 -16.01 -13.36
N GLU A 437 -20.61 -16.47 -14.42
CA GLU A 437 -19.36 -15.90 -14.89
C GLU A 437 -19.65 -14.94 -16.05
N LEU A 438 -18.91 -13.84 -16.08
CA LEU A 438 -18.99 -12.81 -17.10
C LEU A 438 -17.72 -12.85 -17.95
N THR A 439 -17.89 -12.97 -19.27
CA THR A 439 -16.81 -12.78 -20.23
C THR A 439 -16.57 -11.29 -20.41
N VAL A 440 -15.32 -10.89 -20.38
CA VAL A 440 -14.90 -9.50 -20.56
C VAL A 440 -14.48 -9.31 -22.01
N GLU A 441 -15.02 -8.31 -22.67
CA GLU A 441 -14.64 -7.94 -24.04
C GLU A 441 -13.20 -7.38 -24.09
N PRO A 442 -12.55 -7.37 -25.25
CA PRO A 442 -11.17 -6.87 -25.37
C PRO A 442 -10.98 -5.42 -24.91
N ASP A 443 -12.02 -4.60 -24.92
CA ASP A 443 -12.02 -3.22 -24.41
C ASP A 443 -12.23 -3.13 -22.88
N GLY A 444 -12.33 -4.28 -22.22
CA GLY A 444 -12.55 -4.38 -20.78
C GLY A 444 -14.00 -4.21 -20.34
N ARG A 445 -14.96 -4.11 -21.23
CA ARG A 445 -16.40 -3.98 -20.91
C ARG A 445 -17.05 -5.36 -20.81
N PHE A 446 -18.17 -5.40 -20.10
CA PHE A 446 -19.07 -6.56 -20.09
C PHE A 446 -20.53 -6.10 -19.99
N SER A 447 -21.43 -6.97 -20.44
CA SER A 447 -22.88 -6.79 -20.31
C SER A 447 -23.53 -8.14 -20.01
N THR A 448 -24.48 -8.15 -19.07
CA THR A 448 -25.25 -9.36 -18.75
C THR A 448 -26.70 -9.00 -18.39
N VAL A 449 -27.61 -9.91 -18.65
CA VAL A 449 -29.03 -9.74 -18.33
C VAL A 449 -29.39 -10.59 -17.12
N VAL A 450 -29.94 -9.94 -16.10
CA VAL A 450 -30.45 -10.61 -14.89
C VAL A 450 -31.97 -10.49 -14.78
N LYS A 451 -32.61 -11.52 -14.21
CA LYS A 451 -34.07 -11.62 -14.03
C LYS A 451 -34.40 -11.98 -12.58
N PRO A 452 -34.13 -11.09 -11.62
CA PRO A 452 -34.44 -11.36 -10.22
C PRO A 452 -35.95 -11.42 -9.98
N SER A 453 -36.40 -12.37 -9.14
CA SER A 453 -37.79 -12.48 -8.70
C SER A 453 -38.11 -11.66 -7.44
N LEU A 454 -37.10 -11.32 -6.65
CA LEU A 454 -37.16 -10.47 -5.45
C LEU A 454 -36.05 -9.42 -5.51
N ALA A 455 -36.13 -8.41 -4.66
CA ALA A 455 -35.08 -7.41 -4.54
C ALA A 455 -33.72 -8.09 -4.33
N THR A 456 -32.78 -7.81 -5.21
CA THR A 456 -31.49 -8.51 -5.27
C THR A 456 -30.34 -7.51 -5.36
N GLN A 457 -29.28 -7.78 -4.64
CA GLN A 457 -28.02 -7.07 -4.73
C GLN A 457 -27.04 -7.93 -5.56
N TYR A 458 -26.28 -7.27 -6.42
CA TYR A 458 -25.24 -7.89 -7.25
C TYR A 458 -23.91 -7.23 -6.99
N ARG A 459 -22.82 -8.02 -7.05
CA ARG A 459 -21.45 -7.53 -6.99
C ARG A 459 -20.53 -8.39 -7.87
N LEU A 460 -19.39 -7.83 -8.26
CA LEU A 460 -18.34 -8.55 -8.96
C LEU A 460 -17.43 -9.27 -7.95
N ALA A 461 -16.93 -10.44 -8.35
CA ALA A 461 -15.96 -11.25 -7.61
C ALA A 461 -14.80 -11.65 -8.52
N TRP A 462 -13.57 -11.38 -8.08
CA TRP A 462 -12.34 -11.82 -8.72
C TRP A 462 -11.36 -12.28 -7.64
N GLY A 463 -11.04 -13.56 -7.59
CA GLY A 463 -10.30 -14.15 -6.48
C GLY A 463 -10.91 -13.77 -5.12
N THR A 464 -10.12 -13.15 -4.26
CA THR A 464 -10.58 -12.63 -2.96
C THR A 464 -11.20 -11.23 -3.04
N VAL A 465 -11.13 -10.55 -4.19
CA VAL A 465 -11.63 -9.19 -4.38
C VAL A 465 -13.13 -9.19 -4.62
N ARG A 466 -13.82 -8.26 -3.99
CA ARG A 466 -15.23 -7.98 -4.20
C ARG A 466 -15.41 -6.49 -4.52
N ALA A 467 -16.12 -6.17 -5.61
CA ALA A 467 -16.24 -4.81 -6.12
C ALA A 467 -17.62 -4.49 -6.67
N GLY A 468 -17.99 -3.23 -6.57
CA GLY A 468 -19.27 -2.73 -7.02
C GLY A 468 -20.44 -3.23 -6.17
N LEU A 469 -21.57 -2.51 -6.24
CA LEU A 469 -22.82 -2.94 -5.62
C LEU A 469 -23.99 -2.38 -6.45
N ALA A 470 -24.64 -3.25 -7.21
CA ALA A 470 -25.88 -2.94 -7.90
C ALA A 470 -27.07 -3.47 -7.08
N LYS A 471 -28.06 -2.60 -6.81
CA LYS A 471 -29.27 -2.96 -6.07
C LYS A 471 -30.45 -2.85 -7.01
N ILE A 472 -31.08 -3.98 -7.29
CA ILE A 472 -32.28 -4.05 -8.13
C ILE A 472 -33.48 -4.29 -7.24
N ALA A 473 -34.39 -3.36 -7.22
CA ALA A 473 -35.69 -3.51 -6.58
C ALA A 473 -36.65 -4.19 -7.56
N VAL A 474 -37.43 -5.14 -7.07
CA VAL A 474 -38.43 -5.85 -7.87
C VAL A 474 -39.83 -5.51 -7.34
N ALA A 475 -40.66 -4.91 -8.18
CA ALA A 475 -42.02 -4.53 -7.86
C ALA A 475 -43.01 -5.56 -8.42
N PRO A 476 -44.14 -5.83 -7.77
CA PRO A 476 -45.19 -6.67 -8.30
C PRO A 476 -45.83 -6.00 -9.53
N ARG A 477 -46.37 -6.81 -10.42
CA ARG A 477 -47.31 -6.34 -11.44
C ARG A 477 -48.69 -6.17 -10.81
N VAL A 478 -49.24 -4.97 -10.85
CA VAL A 478 -50.53 -4.61 -10.29
C VAL A 478 -51.47 -4.33 -11.45
N GLU A 479 -52.53 -5.14 -11.57
CA GLU A 479 -53.57 -4.96 -12.54
C GLU A 479 -54.78 -4.32 -11.86
N ALA A 480 -55.38 -3.33 -12.48
CA ALA A 480 -56.54 -2.62 -11.97
C ALA A 480 -57.57 -2.46 -13.08
N VAL A 481 -58.79 -2.89 -12.81
CA VAL A 481 -59.93 -2.79 -13.73
C VAL A 481 -61.02 -1.96 -13.05
N PRO A 482 -61.22 -0.72 -13.49
CA PRO A 482 -62.32 0.10 -13.00
C PRO A 482 -63.67 -0.38 -13.55
N GLY A 483 -64.73 -0.29 -12.74
CA GLY A 483 -66.10 -0.63 -13.07
C GLY A 483 -67.10 0.32 -12.41
N PRO A 484 -68.37 0.23 -12.75
CA PRO A 484 -69.39 1.16 -12.23
C PRO A 484 -69.64 1.05 -10.72
N SER A 485 -69.29 -0.11 -10.12
CA SER A 485 -69.46 -0.38 -8.69
C SER A 485 -68.11 -0.33 -7.90
N GLY A 486 -67.02 0.12 -8.55
CA GLY A 486 -65.71 0.21 -7.88
C GLY A 486 -64.53 -0.18 -8.75
N VAL A 487 -63.42 -0.54 -8.14
CA VAL A 487 -62.19 -1.00 -8.81
C VAL A 487 -61.75 -2.34 -8.23
N GLN A 488 -61.38 -3.29 -9.09
CA GLN A 488 -60.87 -4.59 -8.68
C GLN A 488 -59.65 -4.95 -9.50
N GLY A 489 -58.89 -5.95 -9.06
CA GLY A 489 -57.71 -6.39 -9.79
C GLY A 489 -56.93 -7.49 -9.10
N THR A 490 -55.75 -7.72 -9.65
CA THR A 490 -54.84 -8.76 -9.16
C THR A 490 -53.43 -8.21 -9.00
N VAL A 491 -52.64 -8.92 -8.18
CA VAL A 491 -51.23 -8.65 -7.95
C VAL A 491 -50.42 -9.90 -8.28
N HIS A 492 -49.36 -9.78 -9.06
CA HIS A 492 -48.43 -10.87 -9.40
C HIS A 492 -47.00 -10.51 -8.96
N PRO A 493 -46.27 -11.42 -8.26
CA PRO A 493 -46.68 -12.78 -7.86
C PRO A 493 -47.85 -12.72 -6.89
N LEU A 494 -48.59 -13.82 -6.77
CA LEU A 494 -49.70 -13.94 -5.83
C LEU A 494 -49.14 -13.84 -4.40
N VAL A 495 -49.51 -12.78 -3.69
CA VAL A 495 -49.09 -12.54 -2.30
C VAL A 495 -50.37 -12.25 -1.51
N ALA A 496 -50.71 -13.15 -0.56
CA ALA A 496 -51.84 -12.94 0.34
C ALA A 496 -51.55 -11.82 1.36
N ALA A 497 -52.56 -11.14 1.77
CA ALA A 497 -52.53 -10.05 2.75
C ALA A 497 -51.58 -8.89 2.37
N ALA A 498 -51.24 -8.73 1.08
CA ALA A 498 -50.48 -7.59 0.59
C ALA A 498 -51.31 -6.30 0.70
N ALA A 499 -50.73 -5.27 1.28
CA ALA A 499 -51.43 -3.98 1.41
C ALA A 499 -51.64 -3.33 0.04
N VAL A 500 -52.88 -3.03 -0.30
CA VAL A 500 -53.28 -2.38 -1.54
C VAL A 500 -53.96 -1.05 -1.22
N GLN A 501 -53.61 0.02 -1.94
CA GLN A 501 -54.08 1.37 -1.76
C GLN A 501 -54.62 1.92 -3.07
N LEU A 502 -55.85 2.41 -3.07
CA LEU A 502 -56.40 3.24 -4.14
C LEU A 502 -55.93 4.67 -3.94
N GLN A 503 -55.33 5.24 -4.96
CA GLN A 503 -54.77 6.59 -4.91
C GLN A 503 -55.40 7.46 -6.02
N GLN A 504 -55.73 8.70 -5.69
CA GLN A 504 -56.21 9.74 -6.64
C GLN A 504 -55.10 10.78 -6.82
N GLN A 505 -54.93 11.24 -8.03
CA GLN A 505 -54.01 12.32 -8.37
C GLN A 505 -54.55 13.66 -7.93
N ALA A 506 -53.77 14.42 -7.15
CA ALA A 506 -54.05 15.79 -6.73
C ALA A 506 -52.85 16.67 -7.15
N GLY A 507 -52.99 17.35 -8.28
CA GLY A 507 -51.88 18.05 -8.92
C GLY A 507 -50.75 17.08 -9.33
N THR A 508 -49.56 17.25 -8.79
CA THR A 508 -48.43 16.34 -9.01
C THR A 508 -48.33 15.21 -7.97
N ALA A 509 -49.13 15.27 -6.91
CA ALA A 509 -49.10 14.30 -5.80
C ALA A 509 -50.21 13.24 -5.95
N TRP A 510 -50.05 12.13 -5.20
CA TRP A 510 -51.03 11.05 -5.12
C TRP A 510 -51.51 10.92 -3.68
N THR A 511 -52.81 11.03 -3.48
CA THR A 511 -53.49 10.90 -2.18
C THR A 511 -54.14 9.53 -2.08
N THR A 512 -53.89 8.80 -0.99
CA THR A 512 -54.56 7.52 -0.72
C THR A 512 -56.00 7.78 -0.25
N LEU A 513 -56.97 7.20 -0.95
CA LEU A 513 -58.39 7.31 -0.64
C LEU A 513 -58.90 6.14 0.17
N ALA A 514 -58.42 4.94 -0.14
CA ALA A 514 -58.87 3.71 0.50
C ALA A 514 -57.72 2.68 0.56
N SER A 515 -57.79 1.75 1.49
CA SER A 515 -56.84 0.64 1.65
C SER A 515 -57.58 -0.68 1.84
N THR A 516 -57.03 -1.74 1.25
CA THR A 516 -57.49 -3.13 1.39
C THR A 516 -56.28 -4.04 1.40
N ALA A 517 -56.48 -5.37 1.41
CA ALA A 517 -55.44 -6.36 1.26
C ALA A 517 -55.84 -7.37 0.19
N THR A 518 -54.85 -8.01 -0.42
CA THR A 518 -55.04 -9.13 -1.34
C THR A 518 -55.55 -10.37 -0.61
N ASP A 519 -56.37 -11.18 -1.26
CA ASP A 519 -56.68 -12.56 -0.84
C ASP A 519 -55.57 -13.55 -1.21
N ALA A 520 -55.79 -14.85 -0.98
CA ALA A 520 -54.86 -15.92 -1.30
C ALA A 520 -54.60 -16.06 -2.81
N ALA A 521 -55.50 -15.62 -3.66
CA ALA A 521 -55.35 -15.57 -5.13
C ALA A 521 -54.71 -14.27 -5.63
N GLY A 522 -54.26 -13.41 -4.72
CA GLY A 522 -53.69 -12.10 -5.09
C GLY A 522 -54.73 -11.10 -5.58
N ALA A 523 -56.03 -11.40 -5.45
CA ALA A 523 -57.14 -10.52 -5.87
C ALA A 523 -57.45 -9.48 -4.78
N TRP A 524 -57.93 -8.33 -5.20
CA TRP A 524 -58.33 -7.22 -4.33
C TRP A 524 -59.47 -6.44 -4.95
N SER A 525 -60.26 -5.75 -4.14
CA SER A 525 -61.33 -4.88 -4.61
C SER A 525 -61.54 -3.69 -3.69
N PHE A 526 -62.02 -2.57 -4.28
CA PHE A 526 -62.57 -1.42 -3.62
C PHE A 526 -64.00 -1.19 -4.12
N ALA A 527 -64.98 -1.26 -3.23
CA ALA A 527 -66.37 -1.04 -3.53
C ALA A 527 -66.71 0.47 -3.49
N GLY A 528 -67.69 0.90 -4.32
CA GLY A 528 -68.15 2.25 -4.41
C GLY A 528 -67.79 2.96 -5.71
N ALA A 529 -68.74 3.77 -6.25
CA ALA A 529 -68.42 4.55 -7.44
C ALA A 529 -67.35 5.60 -7.16
N LEU A 530 -66.40 5.72 -8.09
CA LEU A 530 -65.38 6.74 -8.01
C LEU A 530 -65.87 8.07 -8.59
N VAL A 531 -65.43 9.17 -8.00
CA VAL A 531 -65.70 10.52 -8.57
C VAL A 531 -64.74 10.73 -9.79
N PRO A 532 -65.11 11.64 -10.71
CA PRO A 532 -64.26 11.96 -11.83
C PRO A 532 -62.82 12.32 -11.39
N GLY A 533 -61.82 11.76 -12.07
CA GLY A 533 -60.44 11.99 -11.72
C GLY A 533 -59.49 10.91 -12.21
N THR A 534 -58.20 11.13 -12.04
CA THR A 534 -57.14 10.16 -12.38
C THR A 534 -56.75 9.33 -11.15
N TYR A 535 -56.72 8.02 -11.31
CA TYR A 535 -56.47 7.06 -10.24
C TYR A 535 -55.33 6.12 -10.60
N ARG A 536 -54.73 5.55 -9.58
CA ARG A 536 -53.84 4.37 -9.65
C ARG A 536 -53.99 3.51 -8.41
N VAL A 537 -53.54 2.29 -8.51
CA VAL A 537 -53.49 1.37 -7.37
C VAL A 537 -52.02 1.11 -7.03
N ARG A 538 -51.70 1.28 -5.75
CA ARG A 538 -50.39 0.94 -5.18
C ARG A 538 -50.51 -0.34 -4.38
N CYS A 539 -49.61 -1.31 -4.62
CA CYS A 539 -49.47 -2.49 -3.79
C CYS A 539 -48.09 -2.49 -3.13
N ALA A 540 -48.04 -2.76 -1.82
CA ALA A 540 -46.82 -2.90 -1.04
C ALA A 540 -46.79 -4.29 -0.36
N PRO A 541 -46.39 -5.34 -1.07
CA PRO A 541 -46.54 -6.72 -0.58
C PRO A 541 -45.55 -7.09 0.52
N GLY A 542 -44.46 -6.35 0.68
CA GLY A 542 -43.35 -6.79 1.55
C GLY A 542 -42.62 -8.00 0.98
N HIS A 543 -42.15 -8.89 1.85
CA HIS A 543 -41.51 -10.17 1.48
C HIS A 543 -40.39 -10.06 0.42
N GLY A 544 -39.61 -8.98 0.48
CA GLY A 544 -38.52 -8.75 -0.48
C GLY A 544 -38.95 -8.11 -1.80
N LEU A 545 -40.21 -7.71 -1.95
CA LEU A 545 -40.70 -6.93 -3.07
C LEU A 545 -40.78 -5.45 -2.71
N ALA A 546 -40.46 -4.59 -3.66
CA ALA A 546 -40.72 -3.16 -3.57
C ALA A 546 -42.20 -2.84 -3.86
N PRO A 547 -42.73 -1.64 -3.49
CA PRO A 547 -44.03 -1.22 -3.90
C PRO A 547 -44.16 -1.18 -5.43
N GLY A 548 -45.30 -1.73 -5.93
CA GLY A 548 -45.69 -1.68 -7.34
C GLY A 548 -46.91 -0.80 -7.54
N PHE A 549 -47.15 -0.38 -8.80
CA PHE A 549 -48.27 0.47 -9.18
C PHE A 549 -48.95 -0.08 -10.43
N SER A 550 -50.27 0.05 -10.48
CA SER A 550 -51.00 -0.14 -11.72
C SER A 550 -50.69 0.99 -12.72
N THR A 551 -51.01 0.78 -13.97
CA THR A 551 -51.23 1.92 -14.88
C THR A 551 -52.28 2.86 -14.28
N SER A 552 -52.10 4.17 -14.46
CA SER A 552 -53.12 5.13 -14.09
C SER A 552 -54.33 5.05 -15.04
N PHE A 553 -55.52 5.23 -14.50
CA PHE A 553 -56.76 5.22 -15.25
C PHE A 553 -57.62 6.44 -14.93
N LEU A 554 -58.34 6.92 -15.92
CA LEU A 554 -59.25 8.06 -15.80
C LEU A 554 -60.66 7.56 -15.55
N VAL A 555 -61.34 8.15 -14.56
CA VAL A 555 -62.77 8.00 -14.31
C VAL A 555 -63.42 9.31 -14.76
N GLN A 556 -64.42 9.23 -15.65
CA GLN A 556 -65.14 10.35 -16.21
C GLN A 556 -66.43 10.62 -15.45
#